data_2dfde203e7b8c104297f63a28da6912a
#
_entry.id   2dfde203e7b8c104297f63a28da6912a
#
_cell.length_a   1.000
_cell.length_b   1.000
_cell.length_c   1.000
_cell.angle_alpha   90.00
_cell.angle_beta   90.00
_cell.angle_gamma   90.00
#
_symmetry.space_group_name_H-M   'P 1'
#
loop_
_entity.id
_entity.type
_entity.pdbx_description
1 polymer ?
#
loop_
_entity_poly.entity_id
_entity_poly.type
_entity_poly.pdbx_seq_one_letter_code
_entity_poly.pdbx_strand_id
1 'polypeptide(L)' 'MPTKFHVGDRVEDKETHERGRVTFVYSTLELRDEFIAVLFDGRDEAVAVPADGVRKVSTRQS' A
#
# COMPACT_ATOMS: atom_id res chain seq x y z
N MET A 1 7.34 8.40 13.70
CA MET A 1 7.92 7.36 12.97
C MET A 1 7.69 7.49 11.52
N PRO A 2 8.62 7.16 10.75
CA PRO A 2 8.46 7.31 9.33
C PRO A 2 7.47 6.28 8.80
N THR A 3 6.83 6.63 7.74
CA THR A 3 5.91 5.76 7.10
C THR A 3 6.63 4.60 6.47
N LYS A 4 6.08 3.40 6.60
CA LYS A 4 6.65 2.28 6.01
C LYS A 4 6.51 2.24 4.54
N PHE A 5 5.49 2.84 3.97
CA PHE A 5 5.19 2.78 2.56
C PHE A 5 5.39 4.11 1.88
N HIS A 6 5.78 4.07 0.63
CA HIS A 6 5.98 5.28 -0.17
C HIS A 6 5.28 5.10 -1.50
N VAL A 7 4.90 6.19 -2.12
CA VAL A 7 4.28 6.15 -3.43
C VAL A 7 5.23 5.43 -4.39
N GLY A 8 4.70 4.49 -5.12
CA GLY A 8 5.48 3.70 -6.06
C GLY A 8 5.87 2.34 -5.53
N ASP A 9 5.70 2.10 -4.24
CA ASP A 9 6.06 0.80 -3.69
C ASP A 9 5.12 -0.28 -4.18
N ARG A 10 5.64 -1.47 -4.35
CA ARG A 10 4.80 -2.61 -4.70
C ARG A 10 4.36 -3.29 -3.42
N VAL A 11 3.10 -3.64 -3.35
CA VAL A 11 2.53 -4.26 -2.16
C VAL A 11 1.63 -5.43 -2.56
N GLU A 12 1.35 -6.26 -1.59
CA GLU A 12 0.47 -7.40 -1.79
C GLU A 12 -0.52 -7.44 -0.65
N ASP A 13 -1.80 -7.64 -0.98
CA ASP A 13 -2.84 -7.74 0.03
C ASP A 13 -2.65 -9.04 0.79
N LYS A 14 -2.65 -8.98 2.11
CA LYS A 14 -2.38 -10.15 2.92
C LYS A 14 -3.49 -11.18 2.84
N GLU A 15 -4.70 -10.74 2.54
CA GLU A 15 -5.80 -11.63 2.47
C GLU A 15 -6.03 -12.19 1.08
N THR A 16 -6.06 -11.39 0.07
CA THR A 16 -6.39 -11.84 -1.27
C THR A 16 -5.17 -12.16 -2.10
N HIS A 17 -4.01 -11.71 -1.65
CA HIS A 17 -2.76 -11.90 -2.37
C HIS A 17 -2.71 -11.12 -3.68
N GLU A 18 -3.62 -10.17 -3.85
CA GLU A 18 -3.55 -9.32 -5.01
C GLU A 18 -2.40 -8.34 -4.84
N ARG A 19 -1.76 -7.99 -5.91
CA ARG A 19 -0.63 -7.07 -5.87
C ARG A 19 -0.98 -5.78 -6.54
N GLY A 20 -0.35 -4.72 -6.10
CA GLY A 20 -0.58 -3.42 -6.67
C GLY A 20 0.54 -2.47 -6.34
N ARG A 21 0.29 -1.21 -6.60
CA ARG A 21 1.28 -0.18 -6.36
C ARG A 21 0.66 0.92 -5.51
N VAL A 22 1.41 1.42 -4.57
CA VAL A 22 0.96 2.50 -3.72
C VAL A 22 0.90 3.78 -4.54
N THR A 23 -0.25 4.44 -4.55
CA THR A 23 -0.40 5.68 -5.28
C THR A 23 -0.49 6.87 -4.34
N PHE A 24 -0.83 6.66 -3.10
CA PHE A 24 -0.90 7.75 -2.16
C PHE A 24 -0.80 7.21 -0.75
N VAL A 25 -0.24 7.97 0.16
CA VAL A 25 -0.10 7.55 1.54
C VAL A 25 -0.81 8.55 2.41
N TYR A 26 -1.78 8.10 3.21
CA TYR A 26 -2.49 8.94 4.13
C TYR A 26 -1.92 8.70 5.51
N SER A 27 -1.64 9.74 6.23
CA SER A 27 -1.07 9.60 7.54
C SER A 27 -1.68 10.65 8.42
N THR A 28 -2.31 10.28 9.48
CA THR A 28 -2.90 11.25 10.36
C THR A 28 -2.28 11.10 11.73
N LEU A 29 -1.99 12.21 12.32
CA LEU A 29 -1.40 12.21 13.63
C LEU A 29 -2.39 11.75 14.66
N GLU A 30 -3.64 12.03 14.44
CA GLU A 30 -4.61 11.73 15.44
C GLU A 30 -4.98 10.28 15.50
N LEU A 31 -5.04 9.62 14.38
CA LEU A 31 -5.52 8.29 14.36
C LEU A 31 -4.46 7.24 14.55
N ARG A 32 -3.26 7.54 14.45
CA ARG A 32 -2.24 6.57 14.60
C ARG A 32 -2.32 5.50 13.56
N ASP A 33 -3.37 5.37 12.82
CA ASP A 33 -3.49 4.36 11.78
C ASP A 33 -3.05 4.96 10.47
N GLU A 34 -2.42 4.19 9.66
CA GLU A 34 -2.03 4.64 8.35
C GLU A 34 -2.85 3.93 7.32
N PHE A 35 -3.28 4.67 6.31
CA PHE A 35 -3.96 4.08 5.18
C PHE A 35 -3.19 4.43 3.93
N ILE A 36 -3.22 3.55 2.96
CA ILE A 36 -2.57 3.83 1.69
C ILE A 36 -3.56 3.57 0.58
N ALA A 37 -3.41 4.28 -0.51
CA ALA A 37 -4.21 4.04 -1.69
C ALA A 37 -3.39 3.15 -2.60
N VAL A 38 -3.97 2.05 -3.00
CA VAL A 38 -3.26 1.06 -3.81
C VAL A 38 -4.04 0.83 -5.08
N LEU A 39 -3.35 0.90 -6.20
CA LEU A 39 -3.95 0.54 -7.47
C LEU A 39 -3.53 -0.88 -7.74
N PHE A 40 -4.47 -1.80 -7.53
CA PHE A 40 -4.19 -3.21 -7.72
C PHE A 40 -4.12 -3.53 -9.21
N ASP A 41 -3.32 -4.50 -9.55
CA ASP A 41 -3.14 -4.87 -10.95
C ASP A 41 -4.48 -5.30 -11.52
N GLY A 42 -4.78 -4.85 -12.70
CA GLY A 42 -6.02 -5.20 -13.35
C GLY A 42 -7.18 -4.29 -13.02
N ARG A 43 -6.99 -3.35 -12.12
CA ARG A 43 -8.04 -2.42 -11.79
C ARG A 43 -7.66 -1.04 -12.28
N ASP A 44 -8.65 -0.19 -12.47
CA ASP A 44 -8.34 1.14 -12.94
C ASP A 44 -8.61 2.19 -11.90
N GLU A 45 -8.92 1.83 -10.68
CA GLU A 45 -9.09 2.79 -9.62
C GLU A 45 -8.37 2.32 -8.39
N ALA A 46 -7.72 3.24 -7.72
CA ALA A 46 -7.04 2.91 -6.48
C ALA A 46 -8.04 2.78 -5.36
N VAL A 47 -7.76 1.93 -4.40
CA VAL A 47 -8.61 1.78 -3.22
C VAL A 47 -7.79 2.04 -1.99
N ALA A 48 -8.43 2.55 -0.96
CA ALA A 48 -7.75 2.83 0.30
C ALA A 48 -7.77 1.57 1.15
N VAL A 49 -6.63 1.17 1.65
CA VAL A 49 -6.53 0.00 2.50
C VAL A 49 -5.67 0.35 3.70
N PRO A 50 -5.88 -0.32 4.83
CA PRO A 50 -5.02 -0.06 5.97
C PRO A 50 -3.61 -0.56 5.68
N ALA A 51 -2.64 0.17 6.17
CA ALA A 51 -1.26 -0.18 5.87
C ALA A 51 -0.90 -1.57 6.37
N ASP A 52 -1.49 -2.00 7.48
CA ASP A 52 -1.15 -3.32 7.97
C ASP A 52 -1.98 -4.41 7.31
N GLY A 53 -2.82 -4.08 6.35
CA GLY A 53 -3.52 -5.08 5.55
C GLY A 53 -2.76 -5.53 4.33
N VAL A 54 -1.62 -4.90 4.06
CA VAL A 54 -0.79 -5.25 2.92
C VAL A 54 0.64 -5.37 3.37
N ARG A 55 1.46 -5.99 2.56
CA ARG A 55 2.87 -6.07 2.87
C ARG A 55 3.66 -5.64 1.68
N LYS A 56 4.84 -5.14 1.94
CA LYS A 56 5.70 -4.67 0.88
C LYS A 56 6.28 -5.83 0.12
N VAL A 57 6.23 -5.78 -1.18
CA VAL A 57 6.78 -6.81 -2.02
C VAL A 57 8.11 -6.31 -2.53
N SER A 58 9.14 -7.10 -2.31
CA SER A 58 10.44 -6.70 -2.75
C SER A 58 10.55 -6.94 -4.23
N THR A 59 10.74 -5.90 -4.99
CA THR A 59 10.87 -6.11 -6.36
C THR A 59 12.24 -5.94 -6.76
N ARG A 60 13.21 -6.55 -6.24
CA ARG A 60 14.45 -6.43 -6.42
C ARG A 60 14.74 -6.62 -7.75
N GLN A 61 15.18 -5.96 -8.45
CA GLN A 61 15.44 -6.06 -9.59
C GLN A 61 16.52 -6.52 -9.79
N SER A 62 16.89 -6.93 -9.82
CA SER A 62 17.97 -7.51 -9.93
C SER A 62 18.46 -7.48 -11.02
#